data_79b384e838e8f410bf2f626b0c82779b
#
_entry.id   79b384e838e8f410bf2f626b0c82779b
#
_cell.length_a   1.000
_cell.length_b   1.000
_cell.length_c   1.000
_cell.angle_alpha   90.00
_cell.angle_beta   90.00
_cell.angle_gamma   90.00
#
_symmetry.space_group_name_H-M   'P 1'
#
loop_
_entity.id
_entity.type
_entity.pdbx_description
1 polymer ?
#
loop_
_entity_poly.entity_id
_entity_poly.type
_entity_poly.pdbx_seq_one_letter_code
_entity_poly.pdbx_strand_id
1 'polypeptide(L)'
;MKIRRQSLPSGQLELAVLQHGHWHPLSTLIAASPQAVSPSLACQDDLIAILGGGDELLNEVRALLDQTAGQEAESPPETDHPLPAPFSPRSIRDFMLYEKHVIAAGRGYARRFLPKAWPVLNAYEK
;
A
#
# COMPACT_ATOMS: atom_id res chain seq x y z
N MET A 1 0.81 15.42 -0.46
CA MET A 1 -0.04 14.41 -1.11
C MET A 1 0.11 13.09 -0.36
N LYS A 2 -0.98 12.40 -0.04
CA LYS A 2 -0.97 11.03 0.49
C LYS A 2 -1.77 10.15 -0.46
N ILE A 3 -1.32 8.92 -0.68
CA ILE A 3 -1.97 7.95 -1.56
C ILE A 3 -2.23 6.70 -0.73
N ARG A 4 -3.41 6.11 -0.88
CA ARG A 4 -3.76 4.81 -0.30
C ARG A 4 -4.31 3.89 -1.38
N ARG A 5 -4.21 2.61 -1.16
CA ARG A 5 -4.97 1.60 -1.91
C ARG A 5 -6.24 1.29 -1.12
N GLN A 6 -7.34 1.18 -1.80
CA GLN A 6 -8.65 0.86 -1.20
C GLN A 6 -9.36 -0.21 -2.02
N SER A 7 -10.30 -0.89 -1.37
CA SER A 7 -11.17 -1.86 -2.02
C SER A 7 -12.51 -1.22 -2.31
N LEU A 8 -12.97 -1.34 -3.54
CA LEU A 8 -14.33 -0.97 -3.92
C LEU A 8 -15.34 -2.03 -3.43
N PRO A 9 -16.64 -1.69 -3.34
CA PRO A 9 -17.69 -2.65 -3.02
C PRO A 9 -17.73 -3.86 -3.97
N SER A 10 -17.24 -3.68 -5.21
CA SER A 10 -17.08 -4.75 -6.20
C SER A 10 -15.96 -5.74 -5.88
N GLY A 11 -15.10 -5.45 -4.88
CA GLY A 11 -13.88 -6.19 -4.59
C GLY A 11 -12.69 -5.76 -5.43
N GLN A 12 -12.87 -4.87 -6.39
CA GLN A 12 -11.78 -4.29 -7.18
C GLN A 12 -10.93 -3.36 -6.31
N LEU A 13 -9.62 -3.38 -6.52
CA LEU A 13 -8.68 -2.49 -5.85
C LEU A 13 -8.42 -1.25 -6.70
N GLU A 14 -8.33 -0.10 -6.06
CA GLU A 14 -7.93 1.14 -6.70
C GLU A 14 -7.10 2.03 -5.78
N LEU A 15 -6.44 3.03 -6.34
CA LEU A 15 -5.73 4.04 -5.58
C LEU A 15 -6.64 5.25 -5.34
N ALA A 16 -6.51 5.85 -4.15
CA ALA A 16 -7.14 7.11 -3.81
C ALA A 16 -6.11 8.09 -3.27
N VAL A 17 -6.29 9.36 -3.55
CA VAL A 17 -5.41 10.45 -3.17
C VAL A 17 -6.10 11.36 -2.17
N LEU A 18 -5.41 11.73 -1.10
CA LEU A 18 -5.94 12.63 -0.06
C LEU A 18 -5.68 14.09 -0.43
N GLN A 19 -6.77 14.88 -0.49
CA GLN A 19 -6.74 16.32 -0.64
C GLN A 19 -7.81 16.96 0.25
N HIS A 20 -7.47 18.02 0.97
CA HIS A 20 -8.37 18.77 1.86
C HIS A 20 -9.18 17.91 2.85
N GLY A 21 -8.59 16.81 3.32
CA GLY A 21 -9.26 15.88 4.25
C GLY A 21 -10.16 14.83 3.60
N HIS A 22 -10.34 14.85 2.28
CA HIS A 22 -11.16 13.91 1.51
C HIS A 22 -10.30 13.00 0.63
N TRP A 23 -10.73 11.74 0.53
CA TRP A 23 -10.09 10.76 -0.35
C TRP A 23 -10.77 10.78 -1.72
N HIS A 24 -10.01 11.08 -2.76
CA HIS A 24 -10.46 11.10 -4.14
C HIS A 24 -9.98 9.82 -4.85
N PRO A 25 -10.90 8.94 -5.29
CA PRO A 25 -10.54 7.81 -6.10
C PRO A 25 -9.83 8.25 -7.38
N LEU A 26 -8.75 7.59 -7.75
CA LEU A 26 -7.98 7.97 -8.93
C LEU A 26 -8.80 7.80 -10.22
N SER A 27 -9.65 6.77 -10.27
CA SER A 27 -10.60 6.55 -11.37
C SER A 27 -11.54 7.74 -11.58
N THR A 28 -12.06 8.32 -10.49
CA THR A 28 -12.95 9.49 -10.54
C THR A 28 -12.21 10.73 -11.04
N LEU A 29 -10.97 10.95 -10.56
CA LEU A 29 -10.14 12.07 -11.02
C LEU A 29 -9.84 11.97 -12.52
N ILE A 30 -9.51 10.79 -13.00
CA ILE A 30 -9.23 10.54 -14.42
C ILE A 30 -10.49 10.75 -15.27
N ALA A 31 -11.64 10.24 -14.82
CA ALA A 31 -12.91 10.40 -15.54
C ALA A 31 -13.37 11.85 -15.62
N ALA A 32 -13.03 12.66 -14.62
CA ALA A 32 -13.36 14.10 -14.59
C ALA A 32 -12.38 14.97 -15.40
N SER A 33 -11.24 14.41 -15.79
CA SER A 33 -10.23 15.17 -16.55
C SER A 33 -10.66 15.35 -18.00
N PRO A 34 -10.62 16.58 -18.53
CA PRO A 34 -10.85 16.85 -19.95
C PRO A 34 -9.66 16.46 -20.83
N GLN A 35 -8.52 16.15 -20.24
CA GLN A 35 -7.28 15.81 -20.94
C GLN A 35 -7.03 14.31 -20.89
N ALA A 36 -6.37 13.80 -21.93
CA ALA A 36 -5.90 12.41 -21.95
C ALA A 36 -4.81 12.25 -20.89
N VAL A 37 -4.99 11.26 -20.04
CA VAL A 37 -4.00 10.87 -19.01
C VAL A 37 -3.02 9.85 -19.57
N SER A 38 -1.82 9.79 -18.98
CA SER A 38 -0.81 8.84 -19.41
C SER A 38 -1.28 7.38 -19.21
N PRO A 39 -0.89 6.44 -20.08
CA PRO A 39 -1.25 5.03 -19.94
C PRO A 39 -0.79 4.42 -18.61
N SER A 40 0.29 4.93 -18.05
CA SER A 40 0.81 4.50 -16.75
C SER A 40 -0.12 4.87 -15.59
N LEU A 41 -0.84 5.97 -15.72
CA LEU A 41 -1.84 6.40 -14.74
C LEU A 41 -3.12 5.56 -14.81
N ALA A 42 -3.37 4.94 -15.96
CA ALA A 42 -4.50 4.01 -16.11
C ALA A 42 -4.37 2.74 -15.26
N CYS A 43 -3.15 2.39 -14.79
CA CYS A 43 -2.92 1.32 -13.81
C CYS A 43 -3.29 1.81 -12.40
N GLN A 44 -4.58 1.95 -12.15
CA GLN A 44 -5.15 2.63 -10.98
C GLN A 44 -5.07 1.84 -9.68
N ASP A 45 -4.55 0.63 -9.71
CA ASP A 45 -4.52 -0.30 -8.57
C ASP A 45 -3.12 -0.55 -8.00
N ASP A 46 -2.05 -0.06 -8.65
CA ASP A 46 -0.67 -0.30 -8.23
C ASP A 46 0.12 0.98 -8.01
N LEU A 47 0.42 1.27 -6.75
CA LEU A 47 1.25 2.42 -6.36
C LEU A 47 2.67 2.34 -6.95
N ILE A 48 3.21 1.13 -7.16
CA ILE A 48 4.56 0.96 -7.75
C ILE A 48 4.59 1.47 -9.19
N ALA A 49 3.50 1.29 -9.95
CA ALA A 49 3.41 1.81 -11.31
C ALA A 49 3.48 3.34 -11.33
N ILE A 50 2.78 4.01 -10.39
CA ILE A 50 2.83 5.48 -10.27
C ILE A 50 4.21 5.96 -9.85
N LEU A 51 4.80 5.34 -8.83
CA LEU A 51 6.15 5.70 -8.35
C LEU A 51 7.23 5.42 -9.41
N GLY A 52 7.05 4.40 -10.23
CA GLY A 52 7.94 4.06 -11.33
C GLY A 52 7.97 5.12 -12.45
N GLY A 53 6.90 5.89 -12.59
CA GLY A 53 6.83 7.03 -13.51
C GLY A 53 7.51 8.30 -13.01
N GLY A 54 8.06 8.28 -11.78
CA GLY A 54 8.80 9.40 -11.22
C GLY A 54 7.98 10.66 -11.01
N ASP A 55 8.68 11.80 -11.03
CA ASP A 55 8.06 13.11 -10.79
C ASP A 55 7.02 13.50 -11.85
N GLU A 56 7.19 13.04 -13.08
CA GLU A 56 6.24 13.35 -14.16
C GLU A 56 4.85 12.83 -13.82
N LEU A 57 4.75 11.56 -13.42
CA LEU A 57 3.48 10.95 -13.08
C LEU A 57 2.88 11.52 -11.79
N LEU A 58 3.72 11.83 -10.81
CA LEU A 58 3.28 12.49 -9.58
C LEU A 58 2.75 13.89 -9.82
N ASN A 59 3.34 14.63 -10.77
CA ASN A 59 2.86 15.96 -11.19
C ASN A 59 1.54 15.85 -11.97
N GLU A 60 1.37 14.82 -12.80
CA GLU A 60 0.10 14.55 -13.47
C GLU A 60 -1.02 14.28 -12.44
N VAL A 61 -0.77 13.47 -11.42
CA VAL A 61 -1.74 13.26 -10.32
C VAL A 61 -2.06 14.57 -9.60
N ARG A 62 -1.07 15.44 -9.35
CA ARG A 62 -1.32 16.77 -8.73
C ARG A 62 -2.18 17.64 -9.62
N ALA A 63 -1.91 17.68 -10.93
CA ALA A 63 -2.69 18.44 -11.87
C ALA A 63 -4.16 17.97 -11.92
N LEU A 64 -4.41 16.66 -11.86
CA LEU A 64 -5.76 16.11 -11.76
C LEU A 64 -6.48 16.57 -10.48
N LEU A 65 -5.80 16.59 -9.35
CA LEU A 65 -6.36 17.10 -8.09
C LEU A 65 -6.71 18.58 -8.18
N ASP A 66 -5.83 19.40 -8.77
CA ASP A 66 -6.06 20.83 -8.91
C ASP A 66 -7.26 21.15 -9.83
N GLN A 67 -7.49 20.32 -10.85
CA GLN A 67 -8.65 20.46 -11.75
C GLN A 67 -9.98 20.11 -11.06
N THR A 68 -9.94 19.25 -10.06
CA THR A 68 -11.12 18.82 -9.30
C THR A 68 -11.28 19.59 -7.99
N ALA A 69 -10.42 20.56 -7.71
CA ALA A 69 -10.49 21.42 -6.54
C ALA A 69 -11.81 22.20 -6.53
N GLY A 70 -12.73 21.84 -5.64
CA GLY A 70 -14.08 22.44 -5.54
C GLY A 70 -15.23 21.46 -5.87
N GLN A 71 -14.96 20.28 -6.38
CA GLN A 71 -15.94 19.21 -6.44
C GLN A 71 -15.96 18.49 -5.10
N GLU A 72 -17.12 18.42 -4.46
CA GLU A 72 -17.31 17.57 -3.28
C GLU A 72 -17.05 16.12 -3.70
N ALA A 73 -15.89 15.59 -3.33
CA ALA A 73 -15.64 14.18 -3.51
C ALA A 73 -16.46 13.44 -2.44
N GLU A 74 -17.32 12.54 -2.88
CA GLU A 74 -17.83 11.52 -1.99
C GLU A 74 -16.61 10.72 -1.48
N SER A 75 -16.18 11.05 -0.26
CA SER A 75 -15.26 10.16 0.44
C SER A 75 -15.95 8.81 0.56
N PRO A 76 -15.37 7.74 0.02
CA PRO A 76 -15.95 6.42 0.24
C PRO A 76 -16.10 6.23 1.75
N PRO A 77 -17.20 5.64 2.21
CA PRO A 77 -17.44 5.42 3.62
C PRO A 77 -16.20 4.77 4.24
N GLU A 78 -15.82 5.27 5.41
CA GLU A 78 -14.73 4.66 6.18
C GLU A 78 -15.17 3.23 6.48
N THR A 79 -14.61 2.29 5.75
CA THR A 79 -14.95 0.88 5.92
C THR A 79 -14.16 0.35 7.12
N ASP A 80 -14.81 -0.35 8.04
CA ASP A 80 -14.19 -1.10 9.15
C ASP A 80 -13.24 -2.21 8.66
N HIS A 81 -13.09 -2.36 7.36
CA HIS A 81 -12.19 -3.33 6.77
C HIS A 81 -10.76 -2.80 6.75
N PRO A 82 -9.78 -3.66 7.10
CA PRO A 82 -8.38 -3.28 7.02
C PRO A 82 -8.04 -2.87 5.59
N LEU A 83 -7.35 -1.74 5.45
CA LEU A 83 -6.88 -1.28 4.15
C LEU A 83 -5.98 -2.35 3.52
N PRO A 84 -6.12 -2.61 2.22
CA PRO A 84 -5.22 -3.51 1.52
C PRO A 84 -3.79 -2.95 1.53
N ALA A 85 -2.80 -3.83 1.33
CA ALA A 85 -1.42 -3.39 1.16
C ALA A 85 -1.34 -2.34 0.04
N PRO A 86 -0.56 -1.26 0.20
CA PRO A 86 -0.53 -0.14 -0.75
C PRO A 86 -0.04 -0.53 -2.14
N PHE A 87 0.60 -1.69 -2.27
CA PHE A 87 1.09 -2.26 -3.52
C PHE A 87 1.12 -3.78 -3.44
N SER A 88 1.25 -4.42 -4.60
CA SER A 88 1.48 -5.87 -4.70
C SER A 88 2.99 -6.12 -4.85
N PRO A 89 3.68 -6.62 -3.82
CA PRO A 89 5.12 -6.79 -3.88
C PRO A 89 5.49 -7.90 -4.89
N ARG A 90 6.45 -7.62 -5.76
CA ARG A 90 6.98 -8.63 -6.72
C ARG A 90 7.93 -9.60 -6.03
N SER A 91 8.58 -9.18 -4.96
CA SER A 91 9.42 -10.02 -4.13
C SER A 91 9.49 -9.46 -2.72
N ILE A 92 9.55 -10.34 -1.74
CA ILE A 92 9.79 -9.99 -0.33
C ILE A 92 11.12 -10.61 0.03
N ARG A 93 12.04 -9.79 0.56
CA ARG A 93 13.32 -10.25 1.08
C ARG A 93 13.44 -9.78 2.52
N ASP A 94 13.69 -10.73 3.41
CA ASP A 94 14.02 -10.46 4.80
C ASP A 94 15.54 -10.61 4.97
N PHE A 95 16.17 -9.54 5.45
CA PHE A 95 17.58 -9.54 5.79
C PHE A 95 17.71 -9.58 7.30
N MET A 96 18.05 -10.74 7.83
CA MET A 96 18.34 -10.91 9.25
C MET A 96 19.70 -10.31 9.61
N LEU A 97 19.79 -8.97 9.61
CA LEU A 97 21.04 -8.22 9.84
C LEU A 97 21.41 -8.07 11.31
N TYR A 98 20.45 -8.20 12.21
CA TYR A 98 20.66 -8.01 13.64
C TYR A 98 20.69 -9.35 14.36
N GLU A 99 21.75 -9.59 15.13
CA GLU A 99 21.91 -10.81 15.94
C GLU A 99 20.66 -11.13 16.78
N LYS A 100 20.11 -10.13 17.47
CA LYS A 100 18.87 -10.28 18.26
C LYS A 100 17.68 -10.75 17.41
N HIS A 101 17.59 -10.29 16.17
CA HIS A 101 16.52 -10.70 15.23
C HIS A 101 16.72 -12.18 14.82
N VAL A 102 17.94 -12.56 14.47
CA VAL A 102 18.27 -13.96 14.10
C VAL A 102 17.95 -14.92 15.26
N ILE A 103 18.36 -14.56 16.48
CA ILE A 103 18.09 -15.33 17.68
C ILE A 103 16.58 -15.43 17.91
N ALA A 104 15.84 -14.32 17.86
CA ALA A 104 14.40 -14.31 18.08
C ALA A 104 13.64 -15.12 17.02
N ALA A 105 14.04 -15.02 15.75
CA ALA A 105 13.46 -15.80 14.66
C ALA A 105 13.73 -17.30 14.81
N GLY A 106 14.98 -17.67 15.14
CA GLY A 106 15.36 -19.05 15.41
C GLY A 106 14.59 -19.67 16.57
N ARG A 107 14.39 -18.89 17.64
CA ARG A 107 13.58 -19.31 18.80
C ARG A 107 12.11 -19.50 18.44
N GLY A 108 11.54 -18.54 17.70
CA GLY A 108 10.16 -18.63 17.22
C GLY A 108 9.95 -19.88 16.38
N TYR A 109 10.90 -20.16 15.47
CA TYR A 109 10.89 -21.37 14.65
C TYR A 109 10.97 -22.65 15.50
N ALA A 110 11.95 -22.72 16.42
CA ALA A 110 12.14 -23.89 17.26
C ALA A 110 10.91 -24.15 18.15
N ARG A 111 10.34 -23.11 18.75
CA ARG A 111 9.13 -23.21 19.57
C ARG A 111 7.94 -23.76 18.78
N ARG A 112 7.79 -23.32 17.53
CA ARG A 112 6.62 -23.67 16.68
C ARG A 112 6.77 -25.04 16.00
N PHE A 113 7.95 -25.33 15.47
CA PHE A 113 8.16 -26.48 14.60
C PHE A 113 8.99 -27.61 15.23
N LEU A 114 9.72 -27.31 16.32
CA LEU A 114 10.57 -28.26 17.02
C LEU A 114 10.25 -28.30 18.53
N PRO A 115 8.98 -28.57 18.93
CA PRO A 115 8.57 -28.46 20.32
C PRO A 115 9.35 -29.40 21.26
N LYS A 116 9.85 -30.54 20.77
CA LYS A 116 10.67 -31.46 21.54
C LYS A 116 12.09 -30.94 21.82
N ALA A 117 12.64 -30.09 20.96
CA ALA A 117 13.96 -29.50 21.14
C ALA A 117 13.91 -28.20 21.96
N TRP A 118 12.73 -27.57 22.06
CA TRP A 118 12.54 -26.30 22.75
C TRP A 118 13.06 -26.26 24.20
N PRO A 119 12.81 -27.25 25.08
CA PRO A 119 13.32 -27.22 26.45
C PRO A 119 14.83 -27.16 26.51
N VAL A 120 15.53 -27.87 25.61
CA VAL A 120 16.99 -27.86 25.52
C VAL A 120 17.50 -26.51 25.09
N LEU A 121 16.94 -25.95 24.01
CA LEU A 121 17.33 -24.64 23.47
C LEU A 121 17.10 -23.52 24.49
N ASN A 122 16.03 -23.58 25.26
CA ASN A 122 15.69 -22.59 26.27
C ASN A 122 16.57 -22.69 27.53
N ALA A 123 17.19 -23.82 27.78
CA ALA A 123 18.07 -24.04 28.95
C ALA A 123 19.47 -23.42 28.76
N TYR A 124 19.93 -23.24 27.53
CA TYR A 124 21.23 -22.64 27.22
C TYR A 124 21.32 -21.11 27.38
N GLU A 125 20.26 -20.49 27.89
CA GLU A 125 20.12 -19.02 27.98
C GLU A 125 20.25 -18.47 29.41
N LYS A 126 20.56 -19.30 30.33
CA LYS A 126 20.88 -18.90 31.70
C LYS A 126 22.38 -18.92 31.90
#